data_cea5ad34afc821662c446a61727ccdd6
#
_entry.id   cea5ad34afc821662c446a61727ccdd6
#
_cell.length_a   1.000
_cell.length_b   1.000
_cell.length_c   1.000
_cell.angle_alpha   90.00
_cell.angle_beta   90.00
_cell.angle_gamma   90.00
#
_symmetry.space_group_name_H-M   'P 1'
#
loop_
_entity.id
_entity.type
_entity.pdbx_description
1 polymer ?
#
loop_
_entity_poly.entity_id
_entity_poly.type
_entity_poly.pdbx_seq_one_letter_code
_entity_poly.pdbx_strand_id
1 'polypeptide(L)'
;SLILLLPLFFFFKNLKIYYSFNFFKFVIINSIIVFLLVAKSNIYRPDAILYHLPYTSILNEEKIIFGLSNLHFRFAHISIIQYFSAFFNNFIFGNKGIVFSIAIIASAIIVNFLIHLTYYLKVKKFDFHFFFLFFILIFIAYKMNRYGEYGNDAPTHFLFFFLISEIIQSFNNKKIYFNSNNFILAVFIILNKITMAFAIFLPFIFLKKKQLLKIFMIPKSYFAIIFLSLWVLKNIIVSGFAIY
;
A
#
# COMPACT_ATOMS: atom_id res chain seq x y z
N SER A 1 11.69 -2.26 -14.84
CA SER A 1 11.68 -1.92 -13.41
C SER A 1 11.61 -0.43 -13.11
N LEU A 2 12.31 0.45 -13.86
CA LEU A 2 12.19 1.92 -13.72
C LEU A 2 10.76 2.44 -14.03
N ILE A 3 10.02 1.79 -14.90
CA ILE A 3 8.62 2.10 -15.25
C ILE A 3 7.69 1.99 -14.03
N LEU A 4 7.99 1.10 -13.08
CA LEU A 4 7.22 0.96 -11.83
C LEU A 4 7.45 2.11 -10.85
N LEU A 5 8.53 2.88 -11.02
CA LEU A 5 8.82 4.09 -10.23
C LEU A 5 8.14 5.35 -10.80
N LEU A 6 7.69 5.34 -12.06
CA LEU A 6 6.99 6.47 -12.67
C LEU A 6 5.74 6.91 -11.89
N PRO A 7 4.85 6.02 -11.41
CA PRO A 7 3.74 6.43 -10.58
C PRO A 7 4.16 7.10 -9.27
N LEU A 8 5.28 6.64 -8.67
CA LEU A 8 5.88 7.28 -7.49
C LEU A 8 6.36 8.69 -7.82
N PHE A 9 6.98 8.90 -8.99
CA PHE A 9 7.45 10.22 -9.40
C PHE A 9 6.30 11.22 -9.62
N PHE A 10 5.19 10.79 -10.23
CA PHE A 10 3.97 11.60 -10.36
C PHE A 10 3.31 11.86 -9.01
N PHE A 11 3.35 10.90 -8.10
CA PHE A 11 2.87 11.04 -6.73
C PHE A 11 3.72 12.08 -5.98
N PHE A 12 5.06 12.01 -6.07
CA PHE A 12 5.97 12.98 -5.46
C PHE A 12 5.86 14.40 -6.03
N LYS A 13 5.60 14.56 -7.33
CA LYS A 13 5.40 15.87 -7.94
C LYS A 13 4.19 16.63 -7.37
N ASN A 14 3.14 15.90 -7.00
CA ASN A 14 1.94 16.47 -6.38
C ASN A 14 2.06 16.60 -4.84
N LEU A 15 3.01 15.92 -4.20
CA LEU A 15 3.27 15.98 -2.76
C LEU A 15 4.00 17.27 -2.33
N LYS A 16 4.61 18.01 -3.25
CA LYS A 16 5.34 19.26 -2.95
C LYS A 16 4.53 20.30 -2.15
N ILE A 17 3.22 20.20 -2.16
CA ILE A 17 2.32 21.16 -1.51
C ILE A 17 2.06 20.82 -0.03
N TYR A 18 2.21 19.56 0.40
CA TYR A 18 1.77 19.12 1.72
C TYR A 18 2.86 18.56 2.64
N TYR A 19 4.00 18.11 2.08
CA TYR A 19 5.02 17.46 2.89
C TYR A 19 6.34 18.22 2.84
N SER A 20 6.69 18.80 3.99
CA SER A 20 7.98 19.47 4.20
C SER A 20 9.14 18.46 4.22
N PHE A 21 10.37 18.97 4.08
CA PHE A 21 11.61 18.18 4.28
C PHE A 21 11.58 17.39 5.61
N ASN A 22 10.99 17.96 6.65
CA ASN A 22 10.82 17.29 7.95
C ASN A 22 9.94 16.03 7.85
N PHE A 23 8.90 16.01 7.01
CA PHE A 23 8.10 14.79 6.80
C PHE A 23 8.98 13.64 6.31
N PHE A 24 9.77 13.86 5.26
CA PHE A 24 10.64 12.81 4.71
C PHE A 24 11.71 12.36 5.71
N LYS A 25 12.28 13.29 6.48
CA LYS A 25 13.23 12.96 7.57
C LYS A 25 12.58 12.03 8.60
N PHE A 26 11.37 12.34 9.07
CA PHE A 26 10.66 11.49 10.02
C PHE A 26 10.27 10.14 9.42
N VAL A 27 9.86 10.09 8.15
CA VAL A 27 9.57 8.83 7.46
C VAL A 27 10.82 7.95 7.39
N ILE A 28 11.98 8.50 7.03
CA ILE A 28 13.24 7.74 6.97
C ILE A 28 13.61 7.19 8.34
N ILE A 29 13.62 8.03 9.38
CA ILE A 29 13.96 7.62 10.74
C ILE A 29 13.01 6.51 11.21
N ASN A 30 11.71 6.71 11.05
CA ASN A 30 10.71 5.73 11.46
C ASN A 30 10.82 4.44 10.64
N SER A 31 11.17 4.52 9.34
CA SER A 31 11.40 3.33 8.50
C SER A 31 12.55 2.48 9.01
N ILE A 32 13.63 3.11 9.48
CA ILE A 32 14.75 2.38 10.08
C ILE A 32 14.30 1.69 11.38
N ILE A 33 13.54 2.38 12.22
CA ILE A 33 13.00 1.82 13.46
C ILE A 33 12.09 0.62 13.18
N VAL A 34 11.12 0.78 12.28
CA VAL A 34 10.18 -0.29 11.90
C VAL A 34 10.93 -1.47 11.29
N PHE A 35 11.90 -1.19 10.39
CA PHE A 35 12.75 -2.23 9.81
C PHE A 35 13.47 -3.04 10.88
N LEU A 36 14.10 -2.38 11.85
CA LEU A 36 14.83 -3.05 12.93
C LEU A 36 13.89 -3.87 13.82
N LEU A 37 12.73 -3.33 14.17
CA LEU A 37 11.73 -4.02 14.98
C LEU A 37 11.23 -5.30 14.28
N VAL A 38 10.91 -5.22 12.99
CA VAL A 38 10.40 -6.37 12.22
C VAL A 38 11.52 -7.36 11.90
N ALA A 39 12.68 -6.89 11.46
CA ALA A 39 13.81 -7.77 11.06
C ALA A 39 14.45 -8.52 12.23
N LYS A 40 14.41 -7.93 13.44
CA LYS A 40 14.96 -8.55 14.67
C LYS A 40 13.91 -9.27 15.52
N SER A 41 12.62 -9.20 15.15
CA SER A 41 11.59 -9.90 15.92
C SER A 41 11.76 -11.42 15.80
N ASN A 42 11.58 -12.12 16.93
CA ASN A 42 11.64 -13.59 17.01
C ASN A 42 10.29 -14.26 16.70
N ILE A 43 9.47 -13.65 15.85
CA ILE A 43 8.18 -14.18 15.49
C ILE A 43 8.36 -15.35 14.51
N TYR A 44 7.65 -16.45 14.76
CA TYR A 44 7.58 -17.56 13.82
C TYR A 44 6.84 -17.13 12.54
N ARG A 45 7.47 -17.29 11.40
CA ARG A 45 7.00 -16.80 10.09
C ARG A 45 6.99 -17.93 9.05
N PRO A 46 6.07 -18.89 9.17
CA PRO A 46 6.03 -20.01 8.22
C PRO A 46 5.82 -19.52 6.78
N ASP A 47 4.91 -18.58 6.57
CA ASP A 47 4.58 -18.04 5.26
C ASP A 47 5.77 -17.29 4.60
N ALA A 48 6.62 -16.65 5.39
CA ALA A 48 7.81 -15.98 4.89
C ALA A 48 8.75 -16.96 4.19
N ILE A 49 9.00 -18.12 4.80
CA ILE A 49 9.91 -19.14 4.27
C ILE A 49 9.24 -19.95 3.16
N LEU A 50 7.96 -20.28 3.31
CA LEU A 50 7.26 -21.16 2.38
C LEU A 50 7.03 -20.52 1.01
N TYR A 51 6.70 -19.23 0.94
CA TYR A 51 6.39 -18.63 -0.35
C TYR A 51 6.79 -17.16 -0.53
N HIS A 52 6.87 -16.31 0.51
CA HIS A 52 7.21 -14.91 0.30
C HIS A 52 8.66 -14.70 -0.13
N LEU A 53 9.61 -15.32 0.57
CA LEU A 53 11.03 -15.24 0.22
C LEU A 53 11.34 -15.98 -1.11
N PRO A 54 10.88 -17.22 -1.32
CA PRO A 54 11.07 -17.88 -2.61
C PRO A 54 10.50 -17.08 -3.78
N TYR A 55 9.30 -16.52 -3.63
CA TYR A 55 8.69 -15.71 -4.69
C TYR A 55 9.48 -14.43 -5.00
N THR A 56 9.98 -13.73 -3.98
CA THR A 56 10.81 -12.53 -4.20
C THR A 56 12.16 -12.87 -4.84
N SER A 57 12.74 -14.04 -4.55
CA SER A 57 13.94 -14.52 -5.25
C SER A 57 13.65 -14.81 -6.73
N ILE A 58 12.55 -15.49 -7.02
CA ILE A 58 12.11 -15.74 -8.41
C ILE A 58 11.92 -14.41 -9.17
N LEU A 59 11.34 -13.41 -8.53
CA LEU A 59 11.14 -12.08 -9.15
C LEU A 59 12.47 -11.36 -9.45
N ASN A 60 13.55 -11.66 -8.73
CA ASN A 60 14.87 -11.09 -8.96
C ASN A 60 15.65 -11.80 -10.08
N GLU A 61 15.50 -13.10 -10.18
CA GLU A 61 16.31 -13.95 -11.05
C GLU A 61 15.64 -14.17 -12.40
N GLU A 62 14.30 -14.22 -12.42
CA GLU A 62 13.54 -14.62 -13.59
C GLU A 62 12.63 -13.50 -14.09
N LYS A 63 12.23 -13.63 -15.35
CA LYS A 63 11.15 -12.85 -15.95
C LYS A 63 9.79 -13.41 -15.52
N ILE A 64 8.72 -13.02 -16.22
CA ILE A 64 7.39 -13.59 -16.00
C ILE A 64 7.42 -15.07 -16.40
N ILE A 65 7.13 -15.99 -15.46
CA ILE A 65 7.08 -17.42 -15.69
C ILE A 65 5.63 -17.83 -15.93
N PHE A 66 5.38 -18.49 -17.06
CA PHE A 66 4.08 -19.05 -17.39
C PHE A 66 3.75 -20.22 -16.44
N GLY A 67 2.54 -20.19 -15.89
CA GLY A 67 2.07 -21.28 -15.02
C GLY A 67 2.87 -21.47 -13.73
N LEU A 68 3.49 -20.41 -13.21
CA LEU A 68 4.27 -20.46 -11.96
C LEU A 68 3.47 -21.03 -10.78
N SER A 69 2.16 -20.85 -10.78
CA SER A 69 1.25 -21.42 -9.77
C SER A 69 1.25 -22.95 -9.72
N ASN A 70 1.68 -23.62 -10.80
CA ASN A 70 1.81 -25.09 -10.81
C ASN A 70 2.94 -25.59 -9.92
N LEU A 71 3.94 -24.76 -9.62
CA LEU A 71 5.01 -25.10 -8.67
C LEU A 71 4.49 -25.02 -7.23
N HIS A 72 3.76 -23.96 -6.93
CA HIS A 72 3.15 -23.76 -5.62
C HIS A 72 1.95 -22.81 -5.75
N PHE A 73 0.76 -23.22 -5.28
CA PHE A 73 -0.48 -22.46 -5.45
C PHE A 73 -0.41 -21.02 -4.88
N ARG A 74 0.39 -20.78 -3.83
CA ARG A 74 0.59 -19.44 -3.27
C ARG A 74 1.29 -18.47 -4.21
N PHE A 75 2.02 -18.96 -5.22
CA PHE A 75 2.63 -18.09 -6.24
C PHE A 75 1.61 -17.47 -7.20
N ALA A 76 0.36 -17.93 -7.17
CA ALA A 76 -0.73 -17.27 -7.85
C ALA A 76 -1.22 -15.99 -7.15
N HIS A 77 -0.99 -15.86 -5.84
CA HIS A 77 -1.33 -14.66 -5.07
C HIS A 77 -0.36 -13.51 -5.34
N ILE A 78 -0.43 -12.95 -6.53
CA ILE A 78 0.49 -11.92 -7.00
C ILE A 78 0.14 -10.58 -6.35
N SER A 79 1.09 -10.03 -5.61
CA SER A 79 1.00 -8.69 -5.03
C SER A 79 2.01 -7.75 -5.67
N ILE A 80 1.60 -6.53 -5.98
CA ILE A 80 2.50 -5.53 -6.56
C ILE A 80 3.62 -5.13 -5.59
N ILE A 81 3.36 -5.19 -4.29
CA ILE A 81 4.36 -4.90 -3.26
C ILE A 81 5.50 -5.92 -3.24
N GLN A 82 5.28 -7.16 -3.68
CA GLN A 82 6.33 -8.17 -3.77
C GLN A 82 7.44 -7.75 -4.76
N TYR A 83 7.10 -7.02 -5.83
CA TYR A 83 8.11 -6.45 -6.73
C TYR A 83 8.94 -5.37 -6.06
N PHE A 84 8.31 -4.56 -5.21
CA PHE A 84 9.01 -3.57 -4.41
C PHE A 84 9.89 -4.24 -3.34
N SER A 85 9.41 -5.31 -2.72
CA SER A 85 10.18 -6.13 -1.79
C SER A 85 11.36 -6.83 -2.49
N ALA A 86 11.16 -7.35 -3.70
CA ALA A 86 12.21 -7.97 -4.50
C ALA A 86 13.35 -6.99 -4.82
N PHE A 87 13.04 -5.72 -5.08
CA PHE A 87 14.06 -4.69 -5.31
C PHE A 87 15.03 -4.54 -4.13
N PHE A 88 14.55 -4.66 -2.90
CA PHE A 88 15.37 -4.59 -1.69
C PHE A 88 15.98 -5.93 -1.28
N ASN A 89 15.52 -7.05 -1.81
CA ASN A 89 16.08 -8.37 -1.58
C ASN A 89 17.30 -8.55 -2.49
N ASN A 90 18.45 -8.01 -2.08
CA ASN A 90 19.67 -7.90 -2.87
C ASN A 90 20.91 -8.16 -2.00
N PHE A 91 22.12 -8.09 -2.59
CA PHE A 91 23.37 -8.35 -1.91
C PHE A 91 23.65 -7.43 -0.70
N ILE A 92 23.05 -6.21 -0.66
CA ILE A 92 23.26 -5.25 0.44
C ILE A 92 22.44 -5.65 1.67
N PHE A 93 21.17 -6.01 1.47
CA PHE A 93 20.21 -6.23 2.55
C PHE A 93 19.91 -7.71 2.81
N GLY A 94 20.33 -8.59 1.88
CA GLY A 94 20.02 -10.01 1.93
C GLY A 94 18.51 -10.27 2.00
N ASN A 95 18.13 -11.42 2.53
CA ASN A 95 16.72 -11.81 2.65
C ASN A 95 15.89 -10.89 3.57
N LYS A 96 16.54 -10.10 4.43
CA LYS A 96 15.85 -9.12 5.28
C LYS A 96 15.38 -7.89 4.52
N GLY A 97 15.90 -7.67 3.31
CA GLY A 97 15.49 -6.55 2.44
C GLY A 97 14.00 -6.54 2.14
N ILE A 98 13.34 -7.69 2.14
CA ILE A 98 11.88 -7.81 1.96
C ILE A 98 11.08 -6.95 2.95
N VAL A 99 11.63 -6.68 4.13
CA VAL A 99 10.98 -5.88 5.19
C VAL A 99 10.91 -4.39 4.84
N PHE A 100 11.78 -3.89 3.95
CA PHE A 100 11.81 -2.46 3.62
C PHE A 100 10.51 -1.95 3.01
N SER A 101 9.84 -2.73 2.19
CA SER A 101 8.57 -2.34 1.60
C SER A 101 7.52 -2.07 2.68
N ILE A 102 7.43 -2.95 3.68
CA ILE A 102 6.53 -2.81 4.83
C ILE A 102 6.95 -1.59 5.66
N ALA A 103 8.25 -1.48 5.97
CA ALA A 103 8.78 -0.41 6.80
C ALA A 103 8.51 0.98 6.21
N ILE A 104 8.72 1.16 4.91
CA ILE A 104 8.51 2.44 4.23
C ILE A 104 7.02 2.82 4.22
N ILE A 105 6.15 1.90 3.84
CA ILE A 105 4.70 2.17 3.74
C ILE A 105 4.11 2.43 5.13
N ALA A 106 4.41 1.58 6.10
CA ALA A 106 3.94 1.76 7.47
C ALA A 106 4.41 3.11 8.03
N SER A 107 5.69 3.44 7.85
CA SER A 107 6.26 4.70 8.36
C SER A 107 5.65 5.93 7.72
N ALA A 108 5.44 5.92 6.40
CA ALA A 108 4.81 7.04 5.72
C ALA A 108 3.40 7.31 6.26
N ILE A 109 2.63 6.24 6.52
CA ILE A 109 1.25 6.34 7.00
C ILE A 109 1.22 6.73 8.48
N ILE A 110 2.05 6.11 9.33
CA ILE A 110 2.14 6.45 10.76
C ILE A 110 2.54 7.91 10.93
N VAL A 111 3.56 8.38 10.23
CA VAL A 111 4.02 9.77 10.31
C VAL A 111 2.94 10.73 9.84
N ASN A 112 2.22 10.39 8.75
CA ASN A 112 1.09 11.18 8.29
C ASN A 112 0.00 11.29 9.38
N PHE A 113 -0.38 10.17 9.98
CA PHE A 113 -1.40 10.13 11.03
C PHE A 113 -0.97 10.92 12.28
N LEU A 114 0.29 10.82 12.68
CA LEU A 114 0.84 11.58 13.81
C LEU A 114 0.84 13.08 13.54
N ILE A 115 1.16 13.51 12.32
CA ILE A 115 1.10 14.93 11.93
C ILE A 115 -0.34 15.45 12.04
N HIS A 116 -1.30 14.73 11.50
CA HIS A 116 -2.71 15.12 11.59
C HIS A 116 -3.20 15.14 13.05
N LEU A 117 -2.86 14.11 13.83
CA LEU A 117 -3.24 14.03 15.24
C LEU A 117 -2.65 15.20 16.05
N THR A 118 -1.37 15.53 15.85
CA THR A 118 -0.72 16.67 16.52
C THR A 118 -1.34 18.00 16.11
N TYR A 119 -1.73 18.14 14.85
CA TYR A 119 -2.48 19.32 14.39
C TYR A 119 -3.82 19.43 15.13
N TYR A 120 -4.61 18.35 15.21
CA TYR A 120 -5.89 18.35 15.91
C TYR A 120 -5.76 18.71 17.41
N LEU A 121 -4.72 18.19 18.06
CA LEU A 121 -4.42 18.53 19.46
C LEU A 121 -4.08 20.02 19.63
N LYS A 122 -3.29 20.60 18.72
CA LYS A 122 -2.94 22.02 18.75
C LYS A 122 -4.15 22.93 18.57
N VAL A 123 -5.05 22.59 17.65
CA VAL A 123 -6.26 23.39 17.39
C VAL A 123 -7.43 23.01 18.30
N LYS A 124 -7.23 22.06 19.23
CA LYS A 124 -8.25 21.53 20.16
C LYS A 124 -9.53 21.07 19.45
N LYS A 125 -9.39 20.44 18.27
CA LYS A 125 -10.50 19.93 17.47
C LYS A 125 -10.60 18.43 17.63
N PHE A 126 -11.63 17.95 18.34
CA PHE A 126 -11.86 16.54 18.62
C PHE A 126 -13.06 16.01 17.84
N ASP A 127 -12.89 15.91 16.51
CA ASP A 127 -13.90 15.39 15.61
C ASP A 127 -13.73 13.86 15.39
N PHE A 128 -14.61 13.28 14.56
CA PHE A 128 -14.57 11.85 14.26
C PHE A 128 -13.24 11.42 13.64
N HIS A 129 -12.61 12.29 12.81
CA HIS A 129 -11.30 11.97 12.23
C HIS A 129 -10.20 11.91 13.29
N PHE A 130 -10.21 12.81 14.27
CA PHE A 130 -9.29 12.74 15.41
C PHE A 130 -9.37 11.40 16.14
N PHE A 131 -10.57 10.95 16.51
CA PHE A 131 -10.76 9.70 17.21
C PHE A 131 -10.38 8.50 16.33
N PHE A 132 -10.70 8.53 15.04
CA PHE A 132 -10.24 7.50 14.12
C PHE A 132 -8.70 7.39 14.11
N LEU A 133 -7.98 8.50 13.95
CA LEU A 133 -6.52 8.51 13.95
C LEU A 133 -5.94 8.01 15.28
N PHE A 134 -6.52 8.41 16.39
CA PHE A 134 -6.09 7.99 17.72
C PHE A 134 -6.22 6.48 17.90
N PHE A 135 -7.39 5.93 17.65
CA PHE A 135 -7.61 4.50 17.84
C PHE A 135 -6.86 3.64 16.83
N ILE A 136 -6.74 4.08 15.56
CA ILE A 136 -6.00 3.31 14.57
C ILE A 136 -4.50 3.27 14.86
N LEU A 137 -3.92 4.35 15.41
CA LEU A 137 -2.52 4.35 15.85
C LEU A 137 -2.29 3.38 17.01
N ILE A 138 -3.20 3.32 17.98
CA ILE A 138 -3.15 2.33 19.06
C ILE A 138 -3.24 0.91 18.48
N PHE A 139 -4.16 0.68 17.56
CA PHE A 139 -4.32 -0.63 16.90
C PHE A 139 -3.04 -1.03 16.15
N ILE A 140 -2.45 -0.11 15.38
CA ILE A 140 -1.19 -0.33 14.66
C ILE A 140 -0.08 -0.69 15.63
N ALA A 141 0.09 0.07 16.72
CA ALA A 141 1.11 -0.20 17.73
C ALA A 141 0.95 -1.60 18.34
N TYR A 142 -0.28 -2.00 18.67
CA TYR A 142 -0.58 -3.33 19.20
C TYR A 142 -0.32 -4.46 18.20
N LYS A 143 -0.63 -4.24 16.90
CA LYS A 143 -0.51 -5.26 15.85
C LYS A 143 0.84 -5.29 15.15
N MET A 144 1.73 -4.32 15.39
CA MET A 144 2.99 -4.18 14.65
C MET A 144 3.84 -5.44 14.64
N ASN A 145 3.92 -6.15 15.76
CA ASN A 145 4.65 -7.41 15.85
C ASN A 145 4.08 -8.48 14.90
N ARG A 146 2.76 -8.55 14.75
CA ARG A 146 2.09 -9.52 13.88
C ARG A 146 2.29 -9.21 12.40
N TYR A 147 2.50 -7.94 12.05
CA TYR A 147 2.81 -7.51 10.68
C TYR A 147 4.23 -7.87 10.22
N GLY A 148 5.02 -8.52 11.07
CA GLY A 148 6.36 -8.98 10.75
C GLY A 148 6.42 -10.23 9.85
N GLU A 149 5.32 -10.71 9.29
CA GLU A 149 5.24 -11.95 8.51
C GLU A 149 5.80 -11.84 7.07
N TYR A 150 6.39 -10.71 6.71
CA TYR A 150 6.97 -10.44 5.37
C TYR A 150 5.95 -10.47 4.22
N GLY A 151 4.66 -10.59 4.54
CA GLY A 151 3.59 -10.68 3.57
C GLY A 151 3.09 -9.34 3.09
N ASN A 152 2.15 -9.40 2.17
CA ASN A 152 1.45 -8.26 1.61
C ASN A 152 0.29 -7.75 2.46
N ASP A 153 -0.06 -8.43 3.55
CA ASP A 153 -1.17 -8.07 4.42
C ASP A 153 -0.94 -6.74 5.13
N ALA A 154 0.23 -6.60 5.76
CA ALA A 154 0.57 -5.40 6.51
C ALA A 154 0.51 -4.12 5.64
N PRO A 155 1.24 -4.02 4.52
CA PRO A 155 1.18 -2.83 3.69
C PRO A 155 -0.21 -2.57 3.13
N THR A 156 -0.98 -3.62 2.81
CA THR A 156 -2.36 -3.48 2.35
C THR A 156 -3.26 -2.87 3.41
N HIS A 157 -3.17 -3.35 4.65
CA HIS A 157 -3.95 -2.81 5.77
C HIS A 157 -3.59 -1.34 6.06
N PHE A 158 -2.31 -0.99 6.06
CA PHE A 158 -1.86 0.40 6.25
C PHE A 158 -2.44 1.32 5.17
N LEU A 159 -2.36 0.92 3.91
CA LEU A 159 -2.92 1.68 2.79
C LEU A 159 -4.44 1.82 2.90
N PHE A 160 -5.13 0.78 3.36
CA PHE A 160 -6.56 0.81 3.58
C PHE A 160 -6.95 1.76 4.72
N PHE A 161 -6.22 1.76 5.83
CA PHE A 161 -6.44 2.73 6.92
C PHE A 161 -6.22 4.17 6.44
N PHE A 162 -5.21 4.38 5.59
CA PHE A 162 -4.97 5.69 4.98
C PHE A 162 -6.12 6.11 4.06
N LEU A 163 -6.64 5.20 3.23
CA LEU A 163 -7.79 5.48 2.37
C LEU A 163 -9.02 5.88 3.19
N ILE A 164 -9.32 5.15 4.27
CA ILE A 164 -10.44 5.49 5.18
C ILE A 164 -10.21 6.87 5.81
N SER A 165 -9.00 7.16 6.27
CA SER A 165 -8.64 8.48 6.83
C SER A 165 -8.93 9.62 5.87
N GLU A 166 -8.51 9.50 4.60
CA GLU A 166 -8.76 10.50 3.55
C GLU A 166 -10.25 10.71 3.28
N ILE A 167 -11.03 9.62 3.31
CA ILE A 167 -12.48 9.68 3.12
C ILE A 167 -13.15 10.41 4.31
N ILE A 168 -12.81 10.05 5.55
CA ILE A 168 -13.34 10.68 6.75
C ILE A 168 -12.99 12.19 6.74
N GLN A 169 -11.75 12.53 6.39
CA GLN A 169 -11.31 13.92 6.29
C GLN A 169 -12.13 14.70 5.24
N SER A 170 -12.44 14.05 4.12
CA SER A 170 -13.27 14.64 3.06
C SER A 170 -14.69 14.94 3.54
N PHE A 171 -15.28 14.03 4.34
CA PHE A 171 -16.58 14.26 4.99
C PHE A 171 -16.53 15.42 5.97
N ASN A 172 -15.55 15.46 6.85
CA ASN A 172 -15.41 16.52 7.85
C ASN A 172 -15.24 17.90 7.20
N ASN A 173 -14.53 17.97 6.09
CA ASN A 173 -14.28 19.22 5.36
C ASN A 173 -15.40 19.57 4.39
N LYS A 174 -16.51 18.82 4.35
CA LYS A 174 -17.63 18.99 3.40
C LYS A 174 -17.19 19.01 1.93
N LYS A 175 -16.01 18.45 1.64
CA LYS A 175 -15.48 18.30 0.29
C LYS A 175 -15.99 17.00 -0.32
N ILE A 176 -17.29 16.97 -0.59
CA ILE A 176 -18.01 15.79 -1.09
C ILE A 176 -17.89 15.75 -2.61
N TYR A 177 -16.75 15.31 -3.11
CA TYR A 177 -16.52 15.05 -4.54
C TYR A 177 -15.61 13.86 -4.76
N PHE A 178 -15.71 13.26 -5.93
CA PHE A 178 -14.82 12.16 -6.31
C PHE A 178 -13.37 12.64 -6.34
N ASN A 179 -12.51 11.92 -5.63
CA ASN A 179 -11.06 12.15 -5.60
C ASN A 179 -10.35 11.02 -6.35
N SER A 180 -9.74 11.35 -7.49
CA SER A 180 -8.98 10.37 -8.30
C SER A 180 -7.78 9.79 -7.56
N ASN A 181 -7.20 10.48 -6.59
CA ASN A 181 -6.11 9.93 -5.78
C ASN A 181 -6.61 8.79 -4.89
N ASN A 182 -7.80 8.93 -4.29
CA ASN A 182 -8.42 7.86 -3.50
C ASN A 182 -8.78 6.65 -4.37
N PHE A 183 -9.17 6.89 -5.63
CA PHE A 183 -9.42 5.81 -6.58
C PHE A 183 -8.15 5.05 -6.94
N ILE A 184 -7.04 5.75 -7.25
CA ILE A 184 -5.73 5.12 -7.49
C ILE A 184 -5.29 4.32 -6.26
N LEU A 185 -5.44 4.88 -5.07
CA LEU A 185 -5.08 4.20 -3.83
C LEU A 185 -5.91 2.93 -3.62
N ALA A 186 -7.23 2.98 -3.89
CA ALA A 186 -8.09 1.80 -3.82
C ALA A 186 -7.67 0.71 -4.82
N VAL A 187 -7.35 1.09 -6.06
CA VAL A 187 -6.80 0.16 -7.05
C VAL A 187 -5.48 -0.43 -6.56
N PHE A 188 -4.57 0.38 -6.03
CA PHE A 188 -3.29 -0.10 -5.52
C PHE A 188 -3.46 -1.08 -4.35
N ILE A 189 -4.46 -0.87 -3.48
CA ILE A 189 -4.83 -1.81 -2.40
C ILE A 189 -5.24 -3.16 -3.00
N ILE A 190 -6.05 -3.17 -4.05
CA ILE A 190 -6.52 -4.39 -4.74
C ILE A 190 -5.34 -5.12 -5.40
N LEU A 191 -4.45 -4.39 -6.06
CA LEU A 191 -3.24 -4.97 -6.68
C LEU A 191 -2.31 -5.63 -5.66
N ASN A 192 -2.43 -5.29 -4.39
CA ASN A 192 -1.68 -5.93 -3.32
C ASN A 192 -2.41 -7.14 -2.73
N LYS A 193 -3.74 -7.04 -2.59
CA LYS A 193 -4.55 -8.11 -2.02
C LYS A 193 -5.97 -8.07 -2.57
N ILE A 194 -6.32 -9.06 -3.37
CA ILE A 194 -7.62 -9.13 -4.04
C ILE A 194 -8.79 -9.22 -3.06
N THR A 195 -8.60 -9.80 -1.87
CA THR A 195 -9.64 -9.86 -0.82
C THR A 195 -10.08 -8.46 -0.36
N MET A 196 -9.30 -7.42 -0.65
CA MET A 196 -9.65 -6.02 -0.41
C MET A 196 -10.35 -5.36 -1.61
N ALA A 197 -10.92 -6.14 -2.55
CA ALA A 197 -11.60 -5.60 -3.73
C ALA A 197 -12.73 -4.62 -3.39
N PHE A 198 -13.37 -4.79 -2.23
CA PHE A 198 -14.41 -3.87 -1.76
C PHE A 198 -13.88 -2.42 -1.54
N ALA A 199 -12.58 -2.22 -1.37
CA ALA A 199 -11.99 -0.89 -1.23
C ALA A 199 -12.28 0.01 -2.45
N ILE A 200 -12.55 -0.58 -3.63
CA ILE A 200 -12.88 0.15 -4.85
C ILE A 200 -14.16 0.99 -4.70
N PHE A 201 -15.09 0.56 -3.87
CA PHE A 201 -16.36 1.27 -3.68
C PHE A 201 -16.21 2.54 -2.84
N LEU A 202 -15.18 2.63 -2.00
CA LEU A 202 -15.01 3.74 -1.08
C LEU A 202 -14.86 5.10 -1.78
N PRO A 203 -14.05 5.27 -2.84
CA PRO A 203 -13.96 6.55 -3.56
C PRO A 203 -15.25 6.94 -4.27
N PHE A 204 -16.15 5.96 -4.54
CA PHE A 204 -17.41 6.19 -5.25
C PHE A 204 -18.55 6.66 -4.33
N ILE A 205 -18.41 6.58 -3.01
CA ILE A 205 -19.41 7.04 -2.05
C ILE A 205 -19.83 8.52 -2.32
N PHE A 206 -18.89 9.34 -2.82
CA PHE A 206 -19.12 10.74 -3.13
C PHE A 206 -19.53 11.02 -4.57
N LEU A 207 -19.77 9.97 -5.35
CA LEU A 207 -19.98 10.12 -6.78
C LEU A 207 -21.46 10.46 -7.08
N LYS A 208 -21.69 11.57 -7.78
CA LYS A 208 -22.98 11.87 -8.38
C LYS A 208 -23.12 11.12 -9.70
N LYS A 209 -24.31 10.57 -10.01
CA LYS A 209 -24.57 9.80 -11.26
C LYS A 209 -24.02 10.47 -12.53
N LYS A 210 -24.15 11.79 -12.64
CA LYS A 210 -23.65 12.58 -13.79
C LYS A 210 -22.10 12.61 -13.91
N GLN A 211 -21.37 12.16 -12.89
CA GLN A 211 -19.90 12.19 -12.86
C GLN A 211 -19.28 10.84 -13.21
N LEU A 212 -20.05 9.76 -13.26
CA LEU A 212 -19.57 8.40 -13.52
C LEU A 212 -18.73 8.31 -14.81
N LEU A 213 -19.23 8.85 -15.91
CA LEU A 213 -18.49 8.83 -17.19
C LEU A 213 -17.25 9.73 -17.17
N LYS A 214 -17.27 10.83 -16.40
CA LYS A 214 -16.14 11.74 -16.30
C LYS A 214 -14.93 11.13 -15.58
N ILE A 215 -15.13 10.10 -14.77
CA ILE A 215 -14.02 9.40 -14.08
C ILE A 215 -13.06 8.81 -15.09
N PHE A 216 -13.59 8.18 -16.14
CA PHE A 216 -12.78 7.55 -17.19
C PHE A 216 -12.00 8.58 -18.04
N MET A 217 -12.39 9.87 -18.00
CA MET A 217 -11.71 10.94 -18.71
C MET A 217 -10.58 11.59 -17.86
N ILE A 218 -10.50 11.27 -16.58
CA ILE A 218 -9.43 11.80 -15.70
C ILE A 218 -8.15 10.97 -15.96
N PRO A 219 -7.02 11.58 -16.40
CA PRO A 219 -5.80 10.84 -16.72
C PRO A 219 -5.34 9.89 -15.61
N LYS A 220 -5.43 10.31 -14.35
CA LYS A 220 -5.06 9.49 -13.20
C LYS A 220 -5.93 8.23 -13.06
N SER A 221 -7.24 8.35 -13.30
CA SER A 221 -8.16 7.20 -13.25
C SER A 221 -7.89 6.22 -14.39
N TYR A 222 -7.58 6.75 -15.57
CA TYR A 222 -7.21 5.94 -16.73
C TYR A 222 -5.95 5.12 -16.46
N PHE A 223 -4.91 5.73 -15.87
CA PHE A 223 -3.71 4.99 -15.45
C PHE A 223 -4.05 3.87 -14.46
N ALA A 224 -4.90 4.12 -13.47
CA ALA A 224 -5.29 3.10 -12.51
C ALA A 224 -5.97 1.90 -13.19
N ILE A 225 -6.83 2.16 -14.16
CA ILE A 225 -7.51 1.11 -14.94
C ILE A 225 -6.52 0.30 -15.78
N ILE A 226 -5.56 0.97 -16.43
CA ILE A 226 -4.50 0.27 -17.20
C ILE A 226 -3.70 -0.64 -16.27
N PHE A 227 -3.27 -0.16 -15.10
CA PHE A 227 -2.52 -0.99 -14.16
C PHE A 227 -3.33 -2.19 -13.67
N LEU A 228 -4.62 -2.00 -13.39
CA LEU A 228 -5.51 -3.11 -13.03
C LEU A 228 -5.61 -4.14 -14.17
N SER A 229 -5.77 -3.68 -15.40
CA SER A 229 -5.85 -4.56 -16.56
C SER A 229 -4.55 -5.35 -16.80
N LEU A 230 -3.40 -4.68 -16.68
CA LEU A 230 -2.08 -5.33 -16.79
C LEU A 230 -1.86 -6.35 -15.66
N TRP A 231 -2.33 -6.06 -14.45
CA TRP A 231 -2.25 -6.98 -13.34
C TRP A 231 -3.12 -8.23 -13.57
N VAL A 232 -4.36 -8.06 -14.08
CA VAL A 232 -5.24 -9.17 -14.45
C VAL A 232 -4.59 -10.03 -15.55
N LEU A 233 -4.04 -9.40 -16.60
CA LEU A 233 -3.32 -10.10 -17.65
C LEU A 233 -2.15 -10.93 -17.10
N LYS A 234 -1.37 -10.35 -16.21
CA LYS A 234 -0.27 -11.04 -15.55
C LYS A 234 -0.76 -12.22 -14.70
N ASN A 235 -1.88 -12.07 -13.98
CA ASN A 235 -2.45 -13.19 -13.22
C ASN A 235 -2.81 -14.36 -14.16
N ILE A 236 -3.41 -14.08 -15.30
CA ILE A 236 -3.72 -15.09 -16.31
C ILE A 236 -2.44 -15.82 -16.77
N ILE A 237 -1.36 -15.08 -17.03
CA ILE A 237 -0.09 -15.66 -17.45
C ILE A 237 0.51 -16.58 -16.38
N VAL A 238 0.48 -16.16 -15.13
CA VAL A 238 1.14 -16.86 -14.01
C VAL A 238 0.30 -18.01 -13.48
N SER A 239 -1.02 -17.88 -13.45
CA SER A 239 -1.92 -18.84 -12.79
C SER A 239 -2.95 -19.49 -13.72
N GLY A 240 -3.15 -18.98 -14.95
CA GLY A 240 -4.23 -19.37 -15.83
C GLY A 240 -5.59 -18.71 -15.50
N PHE A 241 -5.68 -17.94 -14.41
CA PHE A 241 -6.90 -17.30 -13.94
C PHE A 241 -6.74 -15.80 -13.79
N ALA A 242 -7.78 -15.04 -14.10
CA ALA A 242 -7.79 -13.57 -13.92
C ALA A 242 -7.74 -13.17 -12.45
N ILE A 243 -8.38 -13.95 -11.61
CA ILE A 243 -8.44 -13.80 -10.14
C ILE A 243 -8.20 -15.17 -9.53
N TYR A 244 -7.26 -15.22 -8.59
CA TYR A 244 -6.88 -16.45 -7.91
C TYR A 244 -6.95 -16.25 -6.40
#